data_b6932060a7ba73501f313e9c71bcf872
#
_entry.id   b6932060a7ba73501f313e9c71bcf872
#
_cell.length_a   1.000
_cell.length_b   1.000
_cell.length_c   1.000
_cell.angle_alpha   90.00
_cell.angle_beta   90.00
_cell.angle_gamma   90.00
#
_symmetry.space_group_name_H-M   'P 1'
#
loop_
_entity.id
_entity.type
_entity.pdbx_description
1 polymer ?
#
loop_
_entity_poly.entity_id
_entity_poly.type
_entity_poly.pdbx_seq_one_letter_code
_entity_poly.pdbx_strand_id
1 'polypeptide(L)'
;MKAQLKYPIFSFSPRNNVVYVCWEENTYNTTSIAWFKRNKCEKNIVVDASGMMYIIKTAHFIRWKGIRGFIGMQCGIIEIENEYEENPVRITLRTLQEIVVKRYPKSQEYRSGLWENADEFTQAVFGCKSFEELAEVFRCRPSKNILLKIWRGY
;
A
#
# COMPACT_ATOMS: atom_id res chain seq x y z
N MET A 1 -2.87 11.51 -16.94
CA MET A 1 -2.51 10.38 -17.86
C MET A 1 -2.97 9.06 -17.22
N LYS A 2 -3.42 8.08 -18.00
CA LYS A 2 -3.60 6.70 -17.53
C LYS A 2 -2.26 5.98 -17.61
N ALA A 3 -1.90 5.23 -16.57
CA ALA A 3 -0.64 4.47 -16.53
C ALA A 3 -0.94 2.97 -16.46
N GLN A 4 -0.16 2.18 -17.18
CA GLN A 4 -0.16 0.73 -17.05
C GLN A 4 0.89 0.35 -16.01
N LEU A 5 0.45 0.12 -14.76
CA LEU A 5 1.31 -0.20 -13.64
C LEU A 5 1.77 -1.66 -13.70
N LYS A 6 3.02 -1.90 -13.29
CA LYS A 6 3.56 -3.26 -13.07
C LYS A 6 3.45 -3.62 -11.59
N TYR A 7 2.75 -4.68 -11.28
CA TYR A 7 2.55 -5.16 -9.90
C TYR A 7 3.71 -6.05 -9.43
N PRO A 8 4.02 -6.08 -8.12
CA PRO A 8 3.37 -5.31 -7.05
C PRO A 8 3.68 -3.81 -7.10
N ILE A 9 2.79 -3.02 -6.49
CA ILE A 9 2.97 -1.57 -6.36
C ILE A 9 3.04 -1.15 -4.89
N PHE A 10 3.77 -0.08 -4.62
CA PHE A 10 3.84 0.59 -3.32
C PHE A 10 3.07 1.91 -3.42
N SER A 11 2.14 2.14 -2.52
CA SER A 11 1.37 3.38 -2.46
C SER A 11 1.62 4.11 -1.15
N PHE A 12 1.90 5.40 -1.25
CA PHE A 12 2.21 6.28 -0.14
C PHE A 12 1.28 7.48 -0.13
N SER A 13 0.69 7.79 1.03
CA SER A 13 -0.03 9.04 1.20
C SER A 13 0.92 10.14 1.71
N PRO A 14 0.84 11.37 1.19
CA PRO A 14 1.60 12.49 1.76
C PRO A 14 1.11 12.89 3.16
N ARG A 15 -0.10 12.43 3.55
CA ARG A 15 -0.78 12.84 4.79
C ARG A 15 -0.48 11.95 5.98
N ASN A 16 0.10 10.77 5.77
CA ASN A 16 0.41 9.81 6.83
C ASN A 16 1.68 9.01 6.47
N ASN A 17 2.10 8.14 7.40
CA ASN A 17 3.29 7.29 7.20
C ASN A 17 2.94 5.88 6.69
N VAL A 18 1.71 5.67 6.26
CA VAL A 18 1.24 4.37 5.80
C VAL A 18 1.91 4.01 4.48
N VAL A 19 2.33 2.77 4.37
CA VAL A 19 2.86 2.14 3.16
C VAL A 19 1.91 1.01 2.81
N TYR A 20 1.20 1.17 1.70
CA TYR A 20 0.34 0.11 1.15
C TYR A 20 1.08 -0.63 0.05
N VAL A 21 1.03 -1.95 0.09
CA VAL A 21 1.51 -2.80 -1.00
C VAL A 21 0.31 -3.50 -1.62
N CYS A 22 0.12 -3.30 -2.91
CA CYS A 22 -0.93 -3.95 -3.68
C CYS A 22 -0.32 -4.88 -4.72
N TRP A 23 -0.83 -6.10 -4.77
CA TRP A 23 -0.30 -7.17 -5.61
C TRP A 23 -1.04 -7.30 -6.94
N GLU A 24 -2.25 -6.74 -7.01
CA GLU A 24 -3.16 -6.88 -8.14
C GLU A 24 -3.93 -5.59 -8.40
N GLU A 25 -4.21 -5.33 -9.66
CA GLU A 25 -4.97 -4.17 -10.11
C GLU A 25 -6.35 -4.09 -9.47
N ASN A 26 -7.06 -5.21 -9.41
CA ASN A 26 -8.39 -5.26 -8.80
C ASN A 26 -8.40 -4.82 -7.33
N THR A 27 -7.36 -5.16 -6.57
CA THR A 27 -7.23 -4.74 -5.17
C THR A 27 -6.93 -3.24 -5.09
N TYR A 28 -6.04 -2.75 -5.94
CA TYR A 28 -5.63 -1.36 -5.96
C TYR A 28 -6.76 -0.41 -6.38
N ASN A 29 -7.55 -0.81 -7.38
CA ASN A 29 -8.67 -0.02 -7.90
C ASN A 29 -9.97 -0.22 -7.09
N THR A 30 -9.90 -0.86 -5.92
CA THR A 30 -11.05 -1.12 -5.05
C THR A 30 -10.86 -0.46 -3.70
N THR A 31 -11.88 0.30 -3.25
CA THR A 31 -11.85 0.96 -1.94
C THR A 31 -13.26 1.12 -1.37
N SER A 32 -13.37 1.53 -0.09
CA SER A 32 -14.66 1.91 0.46
C SER A 32 -15.03 3.34 0.06
N ILE A 33 -16.32 3.58 -0.17
CA ILE A 33 -16.82 4.92 -0.49
C ILE A 33 -16.49 5.93 0.61
N ALA A 34 -16.53 5.50 1.88
CA ALA A 34 -16.21 6.36 3.01
C ALA A 34 -14.74 6.79 2.99
N TRP A 35 -13.82 5.85 2.68
CA TRP A 35 -12.41 6.14 2.55
C TRP A 35 -12.14 7.05 1.34
N PHE A 36 -12.76 6.77 0.21
CA PHE A 36 -12.65 7.57 -1.02
C PHE A 36 -13.06 9.03 -0.80
N LYS A 37 -14.25 9.24 -0.20
CA LYS A 37 -14.74 10.60 0.12
C LYS A 37 -13.83 11.37 1.07
N ARG A 38 -13.22 10.67 2.04
CA ARG A 38 -12.37 11.28 3.06
C ARG A 38 -10.97 11.60 2.54
N ASN A 39 -10.39 10.74 1.72
CA ASN A 39 -8.98 10.81 1.37
C ASN A 39 -8.69 11.34 -0.04
N LYS A 40 -9.68 11.33 -0.94
CA LYS A 40 -9.61 11.81 -2.34
C LYS A 40 -8.45 11.29 -3.20
N CYS A 41 -7.59 10.43 -2.67
CA CYS A 41 -6.40 9.82 -3.31
C CYS A 41 -5.39 10.80 -3.96
N GLU A 42 -5.73 12.07 -4.11
CA GLU A 42 -4.90 13.09 -4.75
C GLU A 42 -3.54 13.22 -4.05
N LYS A 43 -2.49 13.39 -4.84
CA LYS A 43 -1.08 13.49 -4.41
C LYS A 43 -0.51 12.22 -3.75
N ASN A 44 -1.25 11.12 -3.73
CA ASN A 44 -0.64 9.86 -3.35
C ASN A 44 0.42 9.48 -4.37
N ILE A 45 1.52 8.97 -3.87
CA ILE A 45 2.65 8.51 -4.68
C ILE A 45 2.49 7.01 -4.87
N VAL A 46 2.69 6.52 -6.08
CA VAL A 46 2.67 5.11 -6.43
C VAL A 46 3.98 4.75 -7.10
N VAL A 47 4.65 3.71 -6.60
CA VAL A 47 5.85 3.14 -7.22
C VAL A 47 5.53 1.72 -7.66
N ASP A 48 5.74 1.43 -8.93
CA ASP A 48 5.51 0.13 -9.52
C ASP A 48 6.75 -0.78 -9.48
N ALA A 49 6.59 -2.06 -9.79
CA ALA A 49 7.67 -3.06 -9.77
C ALA A 49 8.79 -2.76 -10.78
N SER A 50 8.59 -1.87 -11.75
CA SER A 50 9.66 -1.42 -12.66
C SER A 50 10.45 -0.21 -12.12
N GLY A 51 10.10 0.30 -10.93
CA GLY A 51 10.70 1.47 -10.32
C GLY A 51 10.19 2.79 -10.88
N MET A 52 9.06 2.78 -11.60
CA MET A 52 8.42 4.02 -12.05
C MET A 52 7.55 4.58 -10.93
N MET A 53 7.79 5.82 -10.60
CA MET A 53 7.05 6.57 -9.59
C MET A 53 6.05 7.52 -10.26
N TYR A 54 4.80 7.40 -9.87
CA TYR A 54 3.67 8.18 -10.34
C TYR A 54 3.05 8.96 -9.19
N ILE A 55 2.49 10.12 -9.49
CA ILE A 55 1.70 10.91 -8.54
C ILE A 55 0.25 10.87 -9.01
N ILE A 56 -0.68 10.54 -8.12
CA ILE A 56 -2.11 10.55 -8.44
C ILE A 56 -2.58 12.00 -8.51
N LYS A 57 -3.03 12.42 -9.69
CA LYS A 57 -3.64 13.71 -9.95
C LYS A 57 -5.06 13.76 -9.42
N THR A 58 -5.85 12.75 -9.75
CA THR A 58 -7.23 12.59 -9.31
C THR A 58 -7.65 11.13 -9.37
N ALA A 59 -8.70 10.77 -8.64
CA ALA A 59 -9.33 9.46 -8.70
C ALA A 59 -10.82 9.60 -9.00
N HIS A 60 -11.32 8.78 -9.90
CA HIS A 60 -12.69 8.82 -10.38
C HIS A 60 -13.46 7.60 -9.89
N PHE A 61 -14.68 7.81 -9.42
CA PHE A 61 -15.62 6.73 -9.17
C PHE A 61 -16.05 6.09 -10.50
N ILE A 62 -15.96 4.77 -10.60
CA ILE A 62 -16.40 4.02 -11.77
C ILE A 62 -17.74 3.35 -11.50
N ARG A 63 -17.82 2.48 -10.49
CA ARG A 63 -19.03 1.74 -10.16
C ARG A 63 -19.00 1.15 -8.75
N TRP A 64 -20.16 0.74 -8.28
CA TRP A 64 -20.26 -0.06 -7.08
C TRP A 64 -19.83 -1.50 -7.34
N LYS A 65 -19.08 -2.10 -6.42
CA LYS A 65 -18.70 -3.53 -6.47
C LYS A 65 -19.68 -4.36 -5.66
N GLY A 66 -20.50 -5.15 -6.40
CA GLY A 66 -21.43 -6.13 -5.84
C GLY A 66 -22.69 -5.53 -5.21
N ILE A 67 -23.70 -6.40 -5.00
CA ILE A 67 -25.02 -6.03 -4.43
C ILE A 67 -24.87 -5.49 -3.00
N ARG A 68 -23.93 -6.03 -2.21
CA ARG A 68 -23.62 -5.56 -0.86
C ARG A 68 -22.99 -4.16 -0.84
N GLY A 69 -22.34 -3.75 -1.92
CA GLY A 69 -21.80 -2.40 -2.09
C GLY A 69 -22.88 -1.33 -2.18
N PHE A 70 -24.04 -1.70 -2.75
CA PHE A 70 -25.16 -0.78 -2.95
C PHE A 70 -26.04 -0.64 -1.68
N ILE A 71 -26.24 -1.73 -0.94
CA ILE A 71 -27.13 -1.75 0.24
C ILE A 71 -26.50 -1.05 1.46
N GLY A 72 -25.18 -1.01 1.56
CA GLY A 72 -24.43 -0.38 2.66
C GLY A 72 -23.93 1.01 2.32
N MET A 73 -24.80 1.98 2.00
CA MET A 73 -24.44 3.32 1.46
C MET A 73 -23.27 4.05 2.14
N GLN A 74 -22.91 3.75 3.38
CA GLN A 74 -21.77 4.36 4.08
C GLN A 74 -20.50 3.48 4.08
N CYS A 75 -20.65 2.18 3.90
CA CYS A 75 -19.55 1.20 3.91
C CYS A 75 -19.37 0.48 2.58
N GLY A 76 -20.09 0.90 1.53
CA GLY A 76 -20.05 0.25 0.23
C GLY A 76 -18.67 0.22 -0.40
N ILE A 77 -18.37 -0.87 -1.10
CA ILE A 77 -17.13 -1.04 -1.85
C ILE A 77 -17.34 -0.51 -3.26
N ILE A 78 -16.42 0.29 -3.73
CA ILE A 78 -16.44 0.91 -5.05
C ILE A 78 -15.19 0.55 -5.86
N GLU A 79 -15.33 0.59 -7.16
CA GLU A 79 -14.23 0.60 -8.10
C GLU A 79 -13.90 2.04 -8.47
N ILE A 80 -12.62 2.35 -8.47
CA ILE A 80 -12.08 3.67 -8.83
C ILE A 80 -11.07 3.53 -9.95
N GLU A 81 -10.89 4.61 -10.69
CA GLU A 81 -9.82 4.75 -11.67
C GLU A 81 -8.94 5.94 -11.28
N ASN A 82 -7.64 5.71 -11.20
CA ASN A 82 -6.67 6.75 -10.88
C ASN A 82 -6.12 7.38 -12.16
N GLU A 83 -6.13 8.70 -12.21
CA GLU A 83 -5.42 9.49 -13.21
C GLU A 83 -4.13 10.03 -12.60
N TYR A 84 -3.03 9.88 -13.31
CA TYR A 84 -1.70 10.28 -12.84
C TYR A 84 -1.26 11.59 -13.49
N GLU A 85 -0.38 12.30 -12.80
CA GLU A 85 0.34 13.43 -13.38
C GLU A 85 1.17 13.00 -14.58
N GLU A 86 1.49 13.94 -15.45
CA GLU A 86 2.41 13.72 -16.57
C GLU A 86 3.85 13.66 -16.02
N ASN A 87 4.74 12.96 -16.73
CA ASN A 87 6.15 12.81 -16.38
C ASN A 87 6.43 11.95 -15.14
N PRO A 88 6.15 10.64 -15.19
CA PRO A 88 6.56 9.72 -14.14
C PRO A 88 8.10 9.73 -14.01
N VAL A 89 8.59 9.56 -12.78
CA VAL A 89 10.01 9.58 -12.45
C VAL A 89 10.50 8.17 -12.13
N ARG A 90 11.64 7.78 -12.68
CA ARG A 90 12.25 6.50 -12.32
C ARG A 90 13.07 6.66 -11.03
N ILE A 91 12.80 5.79 -10.06
CA ILE A 91 13.56 5.71 -8.81
C ILE A 91 14.30 4.38 -8.69
N THR A 92 15.36 4.37 -7.89
CA THR A 92 16.10 3.15 -7.59
C THR A 92 15.43 2.36 -6.47
N LEU A 93 15.72 1.05 -6.42
CA LEU A 93 15.30 0.23 -5.28
C LEU A 93 15.78 0.82 -3.96
N ARG A 94 17.02 1.31 -3.91
CA ARG A 94 17.61 1.93 -2.72
C ARG A 94 16.80 3.13 -2.24
N THR A 95 16.38 3.99 -3.15
CA THR A 95 15.53 5.15 -2.83
C THR A 95 14.19 4.70 -2.22
N LEU A 96 13.57 3.66 -2.79
CA LEU A 96 12.32 3.12 -2.24
C LEU A 96 12.53 2.51 -0.85
N GLN A 97 13.60 1.75 -0.65
CA GLN A 97 13.97 1.18 0.66
C GLN A 97 14.12 2.28 1.74
N GLU A 98 14.78 3.38 1.42
CA GLU A 98 14.95 4.52 2.32
C GLU A 98 13.61 5.20 2.67
N ILE A 99 12.73 5.36 1.69
CA ILE A 99 11.36 5.89 1.92
C ILE A 99 10.59 4.97 2.85
N VAL A 100 10.65 3.67 2.61
CA VAL A 100 9.94 2.64 3.39
C VAL A 100 10.43 2.61 4.84
N VAL A 101 11.73 2.54 5.06
CA VAL A 101 12.33 2.52 6.40
C VAL A 101 12.02 3.79 7.18
N LYS A 102 12.00 4.94 6.52
CA LYS A 102 11.67 6.22 7.16
C LYS A 102 10.20 6.34 7.57
N ARG A 103 9.28 5.73 6.80
CA ARG A 103 7.83 5.88 6.97
C ARG A 103 7.21 4.77 7.80
N TYR A 104 7.39 3.53 7.38
CA TYR A 104 6.63 2.40 7.90
C TYR A 104 6.74 2.20 9.42
N PRO A 105 7.92 2.33 10.07
CA PRO A 105 8.02 2.21 11.53
C PRO A 105 7.21 3.25 12.32
N LYS A 106 6.80 4.34 11.69
CA LYS A 106 5.95 5.38 12.29
C LYS A 106 4.47 5.15 12.04
N SER A 107 4.12 4.14 11.25
CA SER A 107 2.73 3.81 10.94
C SER A 107 2.06 3.05 12.09
N GLN A 108 0.73 3.06 12.08
CA GLN A 108 -0.06 2.28 13.04
C GLN A 108 0.01 0.79 12.71
N GLU A 109 0.12 0.44 11.44
CA GLU A 109 0.25 -0.93 10.94
C GLU A 109 1.53 -1.59 11.46
N TYR A 110 2.63 -0.85 11.55
CA TYR A 110 3.88 -1.35 12.14
C TYR A 110 3.70 -1.73 13.61
N ARG A 111 2.95 -0.92 14.37
CA ARG A 111 2.69 -1.14 15.80
C ARG A 111 1.84 -2.37 16.08
N SER A 112 1.16 -2.92 15.08
CA SER A 112 0.34 -4.14 15.21
C SER A 112 1.14 -5.45 15.28
N GLY A 113 2.47 -5.40 15.27
CA GLY A 113 3.29 -6.47 15.83
C GLY A 113 3.86 -7.50 14.85
N LEU A 114 4.09 -7.16 13.61
CA LEU A 114 4.77 -8.06 12.65
C LEU A 114 6.29 -8.12 12.85
N TRP A 115 6.86 -7.10 13.46
CA TRP A 115 8.30 -6.93 13.65
C TRP A 115 8.63 -6.74 15.13
N GLU A 116 9.68 -7.41 15.60
CA GLU A 116 10.09 -7.29 17.00
C GLU A 116 10.71 -5.93 17.31
N ASN A 117 11.45 -5.38 16.33
CA ASN A 117 12.05 -4.06 16.46
C ASN A 117 12.31 -3.42 15.08
N ALA A 118 12.63 -2.13 15.09
CA ALA A 118 12.87 -1.36 13.86
C ALA A 118 14.15 -1.79 13.13
N ASP A 119 15.14 -2.34 13.84
CA ASP A 119 16.40 -2.76 13.24
C ASP A 119 16.20 -4.04 12.42
N GLU A 120 15.42 -5.00 12.92
CA GLU A 120 15.06 -6.21 12.19
C GLU A 120 14.33 -5.86 10.88
N PHE A 121 13.33 -4.97 10.96
CA PHE A 121 12.65 -4.47 9.76
C PHE A 121 13.61 -3.80 8.78
N THR A 122 14.46 -2.92 9.29
CA THR A 122 15.44 -2.17 8.49
C THR A 122 16.40 -3.12 7.76
N GLN A 123 16.91 -4.15 8.45
CA GLN A 123 17.77 -5.17 7.84
C GLN A 123 17.04 -5.97 6.77
N ALA A 124 15.79 -6.38 7.02
CA ALA A 124 14.99 -7.09 6.04
C ALA A 124 14.75 -6.24 4.78
N VAL A 125 14.41 -4.96 4.93
CA VAL A 125 14.19 -4.04 3.81
C VAL A 125 15.47 -3.84 3.00
N PHE A 126 16.60 -3.56 3.63
CA PHE A 126 17.86 -3.34 2.91
C PHE A 126 18.51 -4.61 2.36
N GLY A 127 18.10 -5.77 2.82
CA GLY A 127 18.49 -7.07 2.28
C GLY A 127 17.84 -7.42 0.94
N CYS A 128 16.72 -6.75 0.58
CA CYS A 128 16.01 -7.02 -0.67
C CYS A 128 16.80 -6.54 -1.89
N LYS A 129 16.78 -7.35 -2.96
CA LYS A 129 17.48 -7.10 -4.21
C LYS A 129 16.57 -6.67 -5.36
N SER A 130 15.24 -6.76 -5.18
CA SER A 130 14.25 -6.36 -6.18
C SER A 130 13.05 -5.67 -5.51
N PHE A 131 12.20 -5.02 -6.31
CA PHE A 131 10.96 -4.41 -5.84
C PHE A 131 9.96 -5.48 -5.36
N GLU A 132 9.95 -6.63 -5.99
CA GLU A 132 9.11 -7.78 -5.63
C GLU A 132 9.53 -8.35 -4.26
N GLU A 133 10.84 -8.56 -4.04
CA GLU A 133 11.35 -8.99 -2.72
C GLU A 133 11.00 -7.98 -1.63
N LEU A 134 11.12 -6.69 -1.92
CA LEU A 134 10.72 -5.65 -0.98
C LEU A 134 9.21 -5.70 -0.66
N ALA A 135 8.37 -5.98 -1.65
CA ALA A 135 6.94 -6.14 -1.42
C ALA A 135 6.64 -7.35 -0.53
N GLU A 136 7.39 -8.47 -0.65
CA GLU A 136 7.22 -9.65 0.20
C GLU A 136 7.50 -9.38 1.69
N VAL A 137 8.30 -8.36 2.01
CA VAL A 137 8.53 -7.91 3.40
C VAL A 137 7.22 -7.45 4.07
N PHE A 138 6.27 -6.96 3.29
CA PHE A 138 4.95 -6.50 3.74
C PHE A 138 3.87 -7.58 3.71
N ARG A 139 4.15 -8.75 3.13
CA ARG A 139 3.23 -9.87 3.24
C ARG A 139 3.13 -10.30 4.69
N CYS A 140 1.91 -10.37 5.21
CA CYS A 140 1.65 -10.94 6.53
C CYS A 140 2.27 -12.33 6.62
N ARG A 141 3.48 -12.43 7.18
CA ARG A 141 3.98 -13.71 7.66
C ARG A 141 3.11 -14.04 8.87
N PRO A 142 2.51 -15.23 8.94
CA PRO A 142 1.94 -15.68 10.21
C PRO A 142 3.09 -15.59 11.21
N SER A 143 3.00 -14.62 12.13
CA SER A 143 4.04 -14.44 13.14
C SER A 143 4.15 -15.76 13.88
N LYS A 144 5.35 -16.30 14.03
CA LYS A 144 5.59 -17.45 14.93
C LYS A 144 4.99 -17.19 16.32
N ASN A 145 4.77 -15.94 16.66
CA ASN A 145 4.18 -15.46 17.90
C ASN A 145 2.64 -15.51 17.97
N ILE A 146 1.91 -15.66 16.84
CA ILE A 146 0.45 -15.86 16.91
C ILE A 146 0.14 -17.18 17.59
N LEU A 147 0.88 -18.24 17.29
CA LEU A 147 0.74 -19.51 17.99
C LEU A 147 1.08 -19.38 19.50
N LEU A 148 2.11 -18.61 19.85
CA LEU A 148 2.47 -18.31 21.23
C LEU A 148 1.45 -17.42 21.93
N LYS A 149 0.82 -16.45 21.25
CA LYS A 149 -0.25 -15.63 21.83
C LYS A 149 -1.53 -16.44 22.06
N ILE A 150 -1.91 -17.28 21.11
CA ILE A 150 -3.06 -18.20 21.26
C ILE A 150 -2.81 -19.18 22.41
N TRP A 151 -1.56 -19.65 22.57
CA TRP A 151 -1.20 -20.58 23.64
C TRP A 151 -1.12 -19.93 25.02
N ARG A 152 -0.89 -18.61 25.11
CA ARG A 152 -0.85 -17.84 26.35
C ARG A 152 -2.19 -17.19 26.74
N GLY A 153 -3.25 -17.41 25.99
CA GLY A 153 -4.61 -16.99 26.38
C GLY A 153 -4.85 -15.48 26.35
N TYR A 154 -4.14 -14.74 25.47
CA TYR A 154 -4.39 -13.31 25.24
C TYR A 154 -5.10 -13.11 23.90
#